data_7b00a0a49d84f71c04784883c704cd04
#
_entry.id   7b00a0a49d84f71c04784883c704cd04
#
_cell.length_a   1.000
_cell.length_b   1.000
_cell.length_c   1.000
_cell.angle_alpha   90.00
_cell.angle_beta   90.00
_cell.angle_gamma   90.00
#
_symmetry.space_group_name_H-M   'P 1'
#
loop_
_entity.id
_entity.type
_entity.pdbx_description
1 polymer ?
#
loop_
_entity_poly.entity_id
_entity_poly.type
_entity_poly.pdbx_seq_one_letter_code
_entity_poly.pdbx_strand_id
1 'polypeptide(L)'
;MYFFGLQREGLVGVIDIDNDKEYIFGDDIDIDDIIWYGSIDSVSELAASVGVAGSAPMAKLKDLVSDACRSGRKVHYLPPYRHDTMIQISDLLGMHPLATRENASVELIKAVVDLRAVKSDEEVAEIERAYDDPCFEPQYAFYTEVDGNGLP
;
A
#
# COMPACT_ATOMS: atom_id res chain seq x y z
N MET A 1 5.09 4.14 1.83
CA MET A 1 4.02 3.87 0.86
C MET A 1 3.15 5.10 0.68
N TYR A 2 2.62 5.35 -0.52
CA TYR A 2 2.03 6.63 -0.95
C TYR A 2 0.92 7.17 -0.02
N PHE A 3 -0.08 6.36 0.33
CA PHE A 3 -1.24 6.86 1.09
C PHE A 3 -1.03 6.99 2.60
N PHE A 4 -0.22 6.15 3.20
CA PHE A 4 -0.02 6.12 4.66
C PHE A 4 1.41 6.45 5.09
N GLY A 5 2.36 6.57 4.17
CA GLY A 5 3.76 6.89 4.49
C GLY A 5 4.53 5.81 5.25
N LEU A 6 3.91 4.67 5.54
CA LEU A 6 4.53 3.58 6.30
C LEU A 6 5.29 2.62 5.39
N GLN A 7 6.48 2.19 5.81
CA GLN A 7 7.35 1.28 5.03
C GLN A 7 7.46 -0.13 5.61
N ARG A 8 6.82 -0.40 6.75
CA ARG A 8 6.82 -1.73 7.36
C ARG A 8 6.03 -2.72 6.51
N GLU A 9 6.55 -3.92 6.34
CA GLU A 9 5.87 -5.03 5.68
C GLU A 9 4.73 -5.59 6.55
N GLY A 10 3.79 -6.30 5.93
CA GLY A 10 2.70 -6.96 6.64
C GLY A 10 1.60 -6.01 7.15
N LEU A 11 1.63 -4.72 6.81
CA LEU A 11 0.58 -3.78 7.17
C LEU A 11 -0.50 -3.70 6.08
N VAL A 12 -1.75 -3.55 6.51
CA VAL A 12 -2.90 -3.27 5.63
C VAL A 12 -3.56 -1.98 6.07
N GLY A 13 -3.59 -0.98 5.17
CA GLY A 13 -4.34 0.25 5.38
C GLY A 13 -5.77 0.11 4.87
N VAL A 14 -6.74 0.57 5.64
CA VAL A 14 -8.15 0.59 5.28
C VAL A 14 -8.70 2.01 5.45
N ILE A 15 -9.38 2.50 4.43
CA ILE A 15 -10.12 3.76 4.45
C ILE A 15 -11.61 3.41 4.41
N ASP A 16 -12.31 3.69 5.51
CA ASP A 16 -13.76 3.53 5.64
C ASP A 16 -14.44 4.86 5.30
N ILE A 17 -14.80 5.02 4.04
CA ILE A 17 -15.37 6.26 3.49
C ILE A 17 -16.73 6.59 4.13
N ASP A 18 -17.54 5.57 4.43
CA ASP A 18 -18.88 5.80 4.98
C ASP A 18 -18.86 6.31 6.42
N ASN A 19 -17.84 5.91 7.19
CA ASN A 19 -17.69 6.31 8.58
C ASN A 19 -16.61 7.39 8.78
N ASP A 20 -15.96 7.84 7.70
CA ASP A 20 -14.84 8.79 7.72
C ASP A 20 -13.74 8.36 8.71
N LYS A 21 -13.28 7.12 8.55
CA LYS A 21 -12.28 6.51 9.44
C LYS A 21 -11.20 5.79 8.65
N GLU A 22 -10.00 5.85 9.21
CA GLU A 22 -8.83 5.15 8.68
C GLU A 22 -8.31 4.17 9.73
N TYR A 23 -7.79 3.05 9.24
CA TYR A 23 -7.25 2.00 10.09
C TYR A 23 -5.96 1.45 9.49
N ILE A 24 -5.03 1.13 10.38
CA ILE A 24 -3.86 0.31 10.06
C ILE A 24 -3.99 -1.04 10.76
N PHE A 25 -4.02 -2.10 9.99
CA PHE A 25 -4.00 -3.47 10.49
C PHE A 25 -2.61 -4.06 10.35
N GLY A 26 -2.18 -4.77 11.37
CA GLY A 26 -0.91 -5.47 11.39
C GLY A 26 -0.72 -6.15 12.74
N ASP A 27 0.24 -7.05 12.80
CA ASP A 27 0.59 -7.72 14.05
C ASP A 27 1.89 -7.13 14.59
N ASP A 28 1.95 -6.93 15.90
CA ASP A 28 3.16 -6.50 16.57
C ASP A 28 4.21 -7.61 16.52
N ILE A 29 5.45 -7.21 16.59
CA ILE A 29 6.58 -8.13 16.45
C ILE A 29 6.73 -8.93 17.74
N ASP A 30 6.96 -10.24 17.60
CA ASP A 30 7.27 -11.11 18.73
C ASP A 30 8.72 -10.90 19.21
N ILE A 31 8.99 -11.32 20.45
CA ILE A 31 10.31 -11.19 21.10
C ILE A 31 11.40 -11.87 20.25
N ASP A 32 11.08 -12.98 19.59
CA ASP A 32 12.02 -13.69 18.72
C ASP A 32 12.41 -12.88 17.47
N ASP A 33 11.51 -12.06 16.96
CA ASP A 33 11.75 -11.17 15.82
C ASP A 33 12.62 -9.97 16.20
N ILE A 34 12.53 -9.49 17.45
CA ILE A 34 13.35 -8.39 17.96
C ILE A 34 14.85 -8.72 17.89
N ILE A 35 15.21 -10.00 18.04
CA ILE A 35 16.61 -10.47 17.93
C ILE A 35 17.16 -10.23 16.52
N TRP A 36 16.31 -10.33 15.49
CA TRP A 36 16.71 -10.19 14.09
C TRP A 36 16.59 -8.79 13.54
N TYR A 37 15.56 -8.04 13.97
CA TYR A 37 15.20 -6.74 13.40
C TYR A 37 15.48 -5.57 14.35
N GLY A 38 15.81 -5.83 15.60
CA GLY A 38 15.93 -4.79 16.63
C GLY A 38 14.55 -4.33 17.14
N SER A 39 14.56 -3.26 17.93
CA SER A 39 13.33 -2.65 18.43
C SER A 39 12.59 -1.95 17.28
N ILE A 40 11.38 -2.40 17.00
CA ILE A 40 10.50 -1.81 15.98
C ILE A 40 9.24 -1.31 16.69
N ASP A 41 8.76 -0.15 16.27
CA ASP A 41 7.54 0.47 16.80
C ASP A 41 6.34 -0.46 16.63
N SER A 42 5.44 -0.46 17.61
CA SER A 42 4.17 -1.16 17.54
C SER A 42 3.29 -0.62 16.41
N VAL A 43 2.31 -1.41 15.97
CA VAL A 43 1.36 -0.97 14.93
C VAL A 43 0.60 0.29 15.35
N SER A 44 0.32 0.43 16.64
CA SER A 44 -0.35 1.63 17.18
C SER A 44 0.54 2.87 17.14
N GLU A 45 1.83 2.75 17.43
CA GLU A 45 2.79 3.85 17.32
C GLU A 45 3.01 4.26 15.87
N LEU A 46 3.13 3.28 14.97
CA LEU A 46 3.23 3.54 13.53
C LEU A 46 1.97 4.25 12.99
N ALA A 47 0.77 3.81 13.37
CA ALA A 47 -0.47 4.46 12.97
C ALA A 47 -0.53 5.91 13.49
N ALA A 48 -0.18 6.12 14.76
CA ALA A 48 -0.16 7.45 15.36
C ALA A 48 0.85 8.39 14.68
N SER A 49 2.01 7.88 14.26
CA SER A 49 3.06 8.67 13.58
C SER A 49 2.61 9.28 12.26
N VAL A 50 1.63 8.65 11.60
CA VAL A 50 1.03 9.13 10.34
C VAL A 50 -0.36 9.74 10.51
N GLY A 51 -0.78 9.98 11.74
CA GLY A 51 -2.07 10.63 12.05
C GLY A 51 -3.29 9.72 11.96
N VAL A 52 -3.12 8.40 11.81
CA VAL A 52 -4.20 7.43 11.79
C VAL A 52 -4.53 7.01 13.21
N ALA A 53 -5.78 7.28 13.65
CA ALA A 53 -6.22 6.98 15.00
C ALA A 53 -6.58 5.51 15.23
N GLY A 54 -6.94 4.78 14.18
CA GLY A 54 -7.38 3.39 14.25
C GLY A 54 -6.24 2.42 13.96
N SER A 55 -5.94 1.53 14.89
CA SER A 55 -5.04 0.39 14.66
C SER A 55 -5.61 -0.87 15.31
N ALA A 56 -5.36 -2.02 14.68
CA ALA A 56 -5.80 -3.31 15.21
C ALA A 56 -4.94 -4.47 14.68
N PRO A 57 -4.92 -5.61 15.37
CA PRO A 57 -4.29 -6.82 14.87
C PRO A 57 -4.89 -7.27 13.53
N MET A 58 -4.08 -7.95 12.70
CA MET A 58 -4.49 -8.44 11.38
C MET A 58 -5.75 -9.32 11.43
N ALA A 59 -5.93 -10.10 12.49
CA ALA A 59 -7.12 -10.93 12.69
C ALA A 59 -8.44 -10.13 12.65
N LYS A 60 -8.43 -8.86 13.08
CA LYS A 60 -9.60 -7.99 13.10
C LYS A 60 -9.98 -7.42 11.71
N LEU A 61 -9.08 -7.46 10.75
CA LEU A 61 -9.36 -7.07 9.37
C LEU A 61 -10.49 -7.90 8.78
N LYS A 62 -10.50 -9.20 9.03
CA LYS A 62 -11.53 -10.12 8.54
C LYS A 62 -12.92 -9.79 9.09
N ASP A 63 -13.00 -9.44 10.37
CA ASP A 63 -14.25 -9.02 11.01
C ASP A 63 -14.78 -7.75 10.33
N LEU A 64 -13.94 -6.72 10.17
CA LEU A 64 -14.31 -5.45 9.54
C LEU A 64 -14.82 -5.65 8.11
N VAL A 65 -14.08 -6.40 7.29
CA VAL A 65 -14.45 -6.67 5.88
C VAL A 65 -15.74 -7.48 5.81
N SER A 66 -15.89 -8.49 6.68
CA SER A 66 -17.12 -9.31 6.73
C SER A 66 -18.35 -8.50 7.12
N ASP A 67 -18.20 -7.56 8.06
CA ASP A 67 -19.27 -6.66 8.48
C ASP A 67 -19.65 -5.68 7.36
N ALA A 68 -18.68 -5.15 6.65
CA ALA A 68 -18.92 -4.31 5.48
C ALA A 68 -19.70 -5.08 4.39
N CYS A 69 -19.27 -6.29 4.06
CA CYS A 69 -19.96 -7.13 3.07
C CYS A 69 -21.39 -7.49 3.50
N ARG A 70 -21.59 -7.85 4.78
CA ARG A 70 -22.93 -8.16 5.33
C ARG A 70 -23.86 -6.95 5.30
N SER A 71 -23.32 -5.75 5.47
CA SER A 71 -24.07 -4.50 5.38
C SER A 71 -24.34 -4.03 3.95
N GLY A 72 -23.94 -4.82 2.95
CA GLY A 72 -24.11 -4.48 1.54
C GLY A 72 -23.14 -3.40 1.04
N ARG A 73 -22.10 -3.07 1.81
CA ARG A 73 -21.07 -2.11 1.44
C ARG A 73 -20.09 -2.74 0.45
N LYS A 74 -19.63 -1.96 -0.51
CA LYS A 74 -18.66 -2.41 -1.51
C LYS A 74 -17.25 -2.29 -0.94
N VAL A 75 -16.49 -3.37 -1.01
CA VAL A 75 -15.07 -3.39 -0.66
C VAL A 75 -14.26 -3.16 -1.93
N HIS A 76 -13.46 -2.09 -1.94
CA HIS A 76 -12.58 -1.73 -3.04
C HIS A 76 -11.14 -2.14 -2.73
N TYR A 77 -10.46 -2.71 -3.71
CA TYR A 77 -9.05 -3.06 -3.63
C TYR A 77 -8.37 -2.93 -5.00
N LEU A 78 -7.05 -2.75 -4.99
CA LEU A 78 -6.26 -2.71 -6.21
C LEU A 78 -5.92 -4.13 -6.68
N PRO A 79 -5.65 -4.33 -7.98
CA PRO A 79 -5.23 -5.64 -8.49
C PRO A 79 -4.02 -6.16 -7.73
N PRO A 80 -4.11 -7.35 -7.12
CA PRO A 80 -3.00 -7.89 -6.36
C PRO A 80 -1.84 -8.23 -7.30
N TYR A 81 -0.64 -7.77 -6.96
CA TYR A 81 0.59 -8.07 -7.68
C TYR A 81 1.24 -9.36 -7.17
N ARG A 82 1.22 -9.60 -5.84
CA ARG A 82 1.85 -10.73 -5.17
C ARG A 82 0.84 -11.83 -4.90
N HIS A 83 1.32 -13.08 -4.89
CA HIS A 83 0.45 -14.24 -4.62
C HIS A 83 -0.07 -14.27 -3.18
N ASP A 84 0.74 -13.84 -2.20
CA ASP A 84 0.31 -13.72 -0.81
C ASP A 84 -0.87 -12.75 -0.66
N THR A 85 -0.82 -11.60 -1.33
CA THR A 85 -1.92 -10.64 -1.38
C THR A 85 -3.16 -11.21 -2.08
N MET A 86 -2.99 -12.02 -3.14
CA MET A 86 -4.11 -12.72 -3.78
C MET A 86 -4.82 -13.67 -2.82
N ILE A 87 -4.04 -14.45 -2.05
CA ILE A 87 -4.57 -15.38 -1.06
C ILE A 87 -5.28 -14.61 0.06
N GLN A 88 -4.68 -13.54 0.56
CA GLN A 88 -5.26 -12.70 1.60
C GLN A 88 -6.61 -12.10 1.16
N ILE A 89 -6.69 -11.49 -0.02
CA ILE A 89 -7.95 -10.94 -0.56
C ILE A 89 -8.98 -12.05 -0.78
N SER A 90 -8.55 -13.20 -1.29
CA SER A 90 -9.39 -14.38 -1.47
C SER A 90 -10.04 -14.82 -0.15
N ASP A 91 -9.25 -14.90 0.92
CA ASP A 91 -9.75 -15.28 2.25
C ASP A 91 -10.66 -14.22 2.87
N LEU A 92 -10.35 -12.94 2.70
CA LEU A 92 -11.14 -11.81 3.20
C LEU A 92 -12.52 -11.71 2.53
N LEU A 93 -12.59 -11.93 1.22
CA LEU A 93 -13.80 -11.72 0.42
C LEU A 93 -14.52 -13.02 0.04
N GLY A 94 -13.98 -14.18 0.40
CA GLY A 94 -14.56 -15.48 0.10
C GLY A 94 -14.64 -15.80 -1.39
N MET A 95 -13.68 -15.32 -2.19
CA MET A 95 -13.62 -15.56 -3.63
C MET A 95 -12.42 -16.44 -4.02
N HIS A 96 -12.46 -17.00 -5.22
CA HIS A 96 -11.33 -17.78 -5.71
C HIS A 96 -10.09 -16.88 -5.95
N PRO A 97 -8.86 -17.30 -5.58
CA PRO A 97 -7.65 -16.45 -5.71
C PRO A 97 -7.45 -15.88 -7.12
N LEU A 98 -7.68 -16.66 -8.18
CA LEU A 98 -7.54 -16.20 -9.56
C LEU A 98 -8.57 -15.12 -9.95
N ALA A 99 -9.73 -15.11 -9.30
CA ALA A 99 -10.77 -14.10 -9.54
C ALA A 99 -10.44 -12.74 -8.90
N THR A 100 -9.50 -12.68 -7.97
CA THR A 100 -9.17 -11.42 -7.27
C THR A 100 -8.65 -10.33 -8.20
N ARG A 101 -7.93 -10.69 -9.26
CA ARG A 101 -7.44 -9.71 -10.24
C ARG A 101 -8.56 -9.13 -11.11
N GLU A 102 -9.46 -9.98 -11.53
CA GLU A 102 -10.58 -9.61 -12.43
C GLU A 102 -11.64 -8.76 -11.71
N ASN A 103 -11.79 -9.00 -10.40
CA ASN A 103 -12.75 -8.27 -9.56
C ASN A 103 -12.14 -7.04 -8.85
N ALA A 104 -10.92 -6.64 -9.19
CA ALA A 104 -10.33 -5.42 -8.67
C ALA A 104 -11.12 -4.18 -9.10
N SER A 105 -11.16 -3.16 -8.25
CA SER A 105 -12.03 -2.00 -8.45
C SER A 105 -11.46 -1.01 -9.46
N VAL A 106 -12.09 -0.90 -10.60
CA VAL A 106 -11.72 0.07 -11.65
C VAL A 106 -11.82 1.51 -11.12
N GLU A 107 -12.83 1.79 -10.30
CA GLU A 107 -13.03 3.09 -9.67
C GLU A 107 -11.83 3.47 -8.78
N LEU A 108 -11.36 2.52 -7.94
CA LEU A 108 -10.19 2.75 -7.10
C LEU A 108 -8.92 2.90 -7.93
N ILE A 109 -8.75 2.11 -8.99
CA ILE A 109 -7.61 2.25 -9.91
C ILE A 109 -7.58 3.65 -10.51
N LYS A 110 -8.72 4.17 -11.02
CA LYS A 110 -8.81 5.51 -11.57
C LYS A 110 -8.49 6.58 -10.53
N ALA A 111 -9.08 6.50 -9.34
CA ALA A 111 -8.81 7.45 -8.26
C ALA A 111 -7.32 7.48 -7.87
N VAL A 112 -6.68 6.32 -7.77
CA VAL A 112 -5.24 6.24 -7.49
C VAL A 112 -4.40 6.83 -8.62
N VAL A 113 -4.77 6.57 -9.87
CA VAL A 113 -4.09 7.15 -11.05
C VAL A 113 -4.23 8.67 -11.04
N ASP A 114 -5.43 9.20 -10.83
CA ASP A 114 -5.69 10.64 -10.83
C ASP A 114 -4.89 11.36 -9.73
N LEU A 115 -4.84 10.79 -8.53
CA LEU A 115 -4.06 11.33 -7.42
C LEU A 115 -2.54 11.31 -7.65
N ARG A 116 -2.04 10.33 -8.40
CA ARG A 116 -0.60 10.14 -8.62
C ARG A 116 -0.09 10.65 -9.95
N ALA A 117 -0.97 10.97 -10.89
CA ALA A 117 -0.59 11.43 -12.24
C ALA A 117 0.08 12.81 -12.18
N VAL A 118 -0.46 13.70 -11.35
CA VAL A 118 0.11 15.03 -11.11
C VAL A 118 0.88 15.00 -9.80
N LYS A 119 2.15 15.39 -9.84
CA LYS A 119 3.02 15.43 -8.66
C LYS A 119 2.85 16.76 -7.95
N SER A 120 2.88 16.72 -6.61
CA SER A 120 2.99 17.95 -5.82
C SER A 120 4.42 18.52 -5.90
N ASP A 121 4.59 19.77 -5.49
CA ASP A 121 5.90 20.42 -5.46
C ASP A 121 6.85 19.69 -4.49
N GLU A 122 6.32 19.14 -3.39
CA GLU A 122 7.08 18.36 -2.42
C GLU A 122 7.51 17.01 -3.02
N GLU A 123 6.64 16.35 -3.76
CA GLU A 123 6.98 15.10 -4.46
C GLU A 123 8.05 15.33 -5.52
N VAL A 124 7.98 16.45 -6.25
CA VAL A 124 9.00 16.84 -7.23
C VAL A 124 10.34 17.07 -6.54
N ALA A 125 10.36 17.83 -5.43
CA ALA A 125 11.58 18.08 -4.67
C ALA A 125 12.23 16.79 -4.14
N GLU A 126 11.41 15.81 -3.69
CA GLU A 126 11.92 14.50 -3.27
C GLU A 126 12.51 13.69 -4.42
N ILE A 127 11.87 13.73 -5.59
CA ILE A 127 12.36 13.05 -6.79
C ILE A 127 13.70 13.67 -7.23
N GLU A 128 13.80 15.00 -7.26
CA GLU A 128 15.03 15.72 -7.60
C GLU A 128 16.16 15.40 -6.61
N ARG A 129 15.86 15.40 -5.31
CA ARG A 129 16.84 15.04 -4.28
C ARG A 129 17.33 13.59 -4.42
N ALA A 130 16.43 12.66 -4.74
CA ALA A 130 16.81 11.27 -4.96
C ALA A 130 17.66 11.09 -6.24
N TYR A 131 17.42 11.92 -7.25
CA TYR A 131 18.22 11.91 -8.47
C TYR A 131 19.63 12.45 -8.26
N ASP A 132 19.78 13.45 -7.38
CA ASP A 132 21.08 14.06 -7.04
C ASP A 132 21.91 13.21 -6.04
N ASP A 133 21.35 12.12 -5.51
CA ASP A 133 22.06 11.20 -4.62
C ASP A 133 23.20 10.49 -5.40
N PRO A 134 24.47 10.66 -5.02
CA PRO A 134 25.59 10.00 -5.70
C PRO A 134 25.58 8.47 -5.62
N CYS A 135 24.75 7.89 -4.74
CA CYS A 135 24.48 6.45 -4.70
C CYS A 135 23.43 6.01 -5.71
N PHE A 136 22.75 6.96 -6.33
CA PHE A 136 21.78 6.68 -7.39
C PHE A 136 22.57 6.50 -8.70
N GLU A 137 22.97 5.29 -9.02
CA GLU A 137 23.40 4.95 -10.37
C GLU A 137 22.20 5.03 -11.31
N PRO A 138 22.19 5.95 -12.27
CA PRO A 138 21.11 6.03 -13.24
C PRO A 138 21.18 4.82 -14.19
N GLN A 139 20.73 3.66 -13.74
CA GLN A 139 20.60 2.46 -14.58
C GLN A 139 19.66 2.69 -15.78
N TYR A 140 18.97 3.82 -15.80
CA TYR A 140 18.04 4.23 -16.85
C TYR A 140 18.56 5.36 -17.74
N ALA A 141 19.77 5.84 -17.55
CA ALA A 141 20.39 6.85 -18.43
C ALA A 141 20.57 6.36 -19.87
N PHE A 142 20.49 5.04 -20.10
CA PHE A 142 20.55 4.45 -21.44
C PHE A 142 19.34 4.75 -22.33
N TYR A 143 18.25 5.30 -21.76
CA TYR A 143 17.03 5.57 -22.54
C TYR A 143 16.83 7.05 -22.89
N THR A 144 17.73 7.94 -22.48
CA THR A 144 17.60 9.38 -22.74
C THR A 144 18.45 9.91 -23.89
N GLU A 145 19.40 9.15 -24.37
CA GLU A 145 20.12 9.44 -25.62
C GLU A 145 19.58 8.57 -26.77
N VAL A 146 18.38 8.91 -27.23
CA VAL A 146 17.99 8.55 -28.58
C VAL A 146 18.69 9.56 -29.50
N ASP A 147 19.79 9.17 -30.13
CA ASP A 147 20.33 9.93 -31.25
C ASP A 147 19.21 10.07 -32.30
N GLY A 148 19.22 11.14 -33.09
CA GLY A 148 18.15 11.46 -34.02
C GLY A 148 17.85 10.39 -35.09
N ASN A 149 18.39 9.16 -34.96
CA ASN A 149 18.23 8.02 -35.85
C ASN A 149 17.48 6.84 -35.22
N GLY A 150 17.07 6.92 -33.96
CA GLY A 150 16.03 6.07 -33.37
C GLY A 150 16.41 4.61 -33.07
N LEU A 151 17.68 4.23 -33.05
CA LEU A 151 18.17 2.90 -32.66
C LEU A 151 19.48 2.99 -31.87
N PRO A 152 19.68 2.13 -30.85
CA PRO A 152 20.94 2.03 -30.15
C PRO A 152 22.04 1.46 -31.02
#